data_1393c930dfff6d211f859a928a306a89
#
_entry.id   1393c930dfff6d211f859a928a306a89
#
_cell.length_a   1.000
_cell.length_b   1.000
_cell.length_c   1.000
_cell.angle_alpha   90.00
_cell.angle_beta   90.00
_cell.angle_gamma   90.00
#
_symmetry.space_group_name_H-M   'P 1'
#
loop_
_entity.id
_entity.type
_entity.pdbx_description
1 polymer ?
#
loop_
_entity_poly.entity_id
_entity_poly.type
_entity_poly.pdbx_seq_one_letter_code
_entity_poly.pdbx_strand_id
1 'polypeptide(L)'
;MSKKFKLFSKLKTNLIDHPKIKYGRLKKRKWLRLKNTVPQRLSEYGSLLMAKQLLRAFYGNCSEKEFILTYKQAKTLKGNTGVNFIKLLEHRLDTVLFRMRFANTFEEVRQLITHKHILVNGKVVHTSSFSLKTGDKITVR
;
A
#
# COMPACT_ATOMS: atom_id res chain seq x y z
N MET A 1 -11.42 -13.61 10.74
CA MET A 1 -10.65 -13.53 9.50
C MET A 1 -9.93 -12.19 9.48
N SER A 2 -8.60 -12.16 9.35
CA SER A 2 -7.85 -10.90 9.43
C SER A 2 -8.19 -9.99 8.24
N LYS A 3 -8.08 -8.65 8.44
CA LYS A 3 -8.40 -7.64 7.40
C LYS A 3 -7.61 -7.88 6.10
N LYS A 4 -6.37 -8.39 6.20
CA LYS A 4 -5.48 -8.74 5.08
C LYS A 4 -6.10 -9.78 4.15
N PHE A 5 -6.64 -10.86 4.69
CA PHE A 5 -7.23 -11.93 3.90
C PHE A 5 -8.54 -11.54 3.20
N LYS A 6 -9.30 -10.60 3.79
CA LYS A 6 -10.49 -10.05 3.14
C LYS A 6 -10.11 -9.26 1.88
N LEU A 7 -9.01 -8.51 1.93
CA LEU A 7 -8.52 -7.74 0.79
C LEU A 7 -8.06 -8.66 -0.35
N PHE A 8 -7.24 -9.67 -0.06
CA PHE A 8 -6.81 -10.69 -1.04
C PHE A 8 -7.98 -11.42 -1.69
N SER A 9 -8.98 -11.78 -0.87
CA SER A 9 -10.19 -12.44 -1.36
C SER A 9 -10.97 -11.56 -2.34
N LYS A 10 -11.03 -10.25 -2.11
CA LYS A 10 -11.72 -9.31 -2.99
C LYS A 10 -10.95 -9.05 -4.29
N LEU A 11 -9.64 -8.86 -4.19
CA LEU A 11 -8.80 -8.46 -5.32
C LEU A 11 -8.33 -9.65 -6.17
N LYS A 12 -8.51 -10.89 -5.69
CA LYS A 12 -8.05 -12.13 -6.34
C LYS A 12 -6.57 -12.14 -6.73
N THR A 13 -5.77 -11.27 -6.12
CA THR A 13 -4.34 -11.08 -6.39
C THR A 13 -3.52 -11.20 -5.13
N ASN A 14 -2.32 -11.75 -5.25
CA ASN A 14 -1.33 -11.77 -4.17
C ASN A 14 -0.54 -10.45 -4.21
N LEU A 15 -0.83 -9.58 -3.27
CA LEU A 15 -0.14 -8.27 -3.16
C LEU A 15 1.10 -8.33 -2.27
N ILE A 16 1.28 -9.41 -1.51
CA ILE A 16 2.38 -9.58 -0.57
C ILE A 16 3.07 -10.89 -0.91
N ASP A 17 4.20 -10.77 -1.56
CA ASP A 17 5.11 -11.90 -1.84
C ASP A 17 5.95 -12.17 -0.59
N HIS A 18 5.30 -12.66 0.47
CA HIS A 18 5.98 -12.96 1.72
C HIS A 18 6.16 -14.47 1.87
N PRO A 19 7.40 -15.00 1.90
CA PRO A 19 7.66 -16.44 1.95
C PRO A 19 7.12 -17.13 3.22
N LYS A 20 6.87 -16.38 4.29
CA LYS A 20 6.27 -16.91 5.54
C LYS A 20 4.74 -16.90 5.56
N ILE A 21 4.07 -16.25 4.63
CA ILE A 21 2.63 -16.38 4.46
C ILE A 21 2.38 -17.68 3.67
N LYS A 22 2.70 -18.80 4.31
CA LYS A 22 2.26 -20.10 3.80
C LYS A 22 0.73 -20.09 3.74
N TYR A 23 0.20 -20.23 2.54
CA TYR A 23 -1.23 -20.39 2.23
C TYR A 23 -1.94 -21.48 3.05
N GLY A 24 -1.23 -22.16 3.94
CA GLY A 24 -1.67 -23.33 4.67
C GLY A 24 -2.72 -23.12 5.76
N ARG A 25 -3.04 -21.88 6.15
CA ARG A 25 -4.10 -21.60 7.13
C ARG A 25 -5.41 -21.09 6.54
N LEU A 26 -5.41 -20.61 5.31
CA LEU A 26 -6.65 -20.49 4.57
C LEU A 26 -7.00 -21.90 4.13
N LYS A 27 -8.06 -22.46 4.70
CA LYS A 27 -8.56 -23.78 4.31
C LYS A 27 -8.54 -23.85 2.79
N LYS A 28 -7.65 -24.66 2.22
CA LYS A 28 -7.37 -24.84 0.78
C LYS A 28 -8.67 -24.90 -0.07
N ARG A 29 -9.75 -25.45 0.51
CA ARG A 29 -11.09 -25.50 -0.06
C ARG A 29 -11.74 -24.12 -0.30
N LYS A 30 -11.54 -23.14 0.60
CA LYS A 30 -12.15 -21.80 0.46
C LYS A 30 -11.45 -20.97 -0.60
N TRP A 31 -10.16 -21.14 -0.73
CA TRP A 31 -9.35 -20.48 -1.77
C TRP A 31 -9.61 -21.08 -3.16
N LEU A 32 -9.74 -22.41 -3.25
CA LEU A 32 -10.11 -23.10 -4.49
C LEU A 32 -11.51 -22.72 -4.97
N ARG A 33 -12.49 -22.57 -4.06
CA ARG A 33 -13.83 -22.05 -4.41
C ARG A 33 -13.77 -20.63 -4.97
N LEU A 34 -12.90 -19.76 -4.43
CA LEU A 34 -12.72 -18.39 -4.93
C LEU A 34 -12.03 -18.35 -6.31
N LYS A 35 -11.14 -19.30 -6.60
CA LYS A 35 -10.51 -19.46 -7.92
C LYS A 35 -11.49 -20.00 -8.98
N ASN A 36 -12.37 -20.89 -8.57
CA ASN A 36 -13.30 -21.59 -9.47
C ASN A 36 -14.64 -20.85 -9.67
N THR A 37 -14.86 -19.72 -9.00
CA THR A 37 -15.99 -18.86 -9.33
C THR A 37 -15.75 -18.26 -10.71
N VAL A 38 -16.68 -18.53 -11.63
CA VAL A 38 -16.70 -17.90 -12.97
C VAL A 38 -16.48 -16.41 -12.79
N PRO A 39 -15.53 -15.78 -13.52
CA PRO A 39 -15.31 -14.35 -13.41
C PRO A 39 -16.59 -13.63 -13.82
N GLN A 40 -17.29 -13.08 -12.83
CA GLN A 40 -18.48 -12.28 -13.08
C GLN A 40 -18.04 -11.08 -13.95
N ARG A 41 -18.71 -10.89 -15.07
CA ARG A 41 -18.45 -9.75 -15.95
C ARG A 41 -18.72 -8.47 -15.18
N LEU A 42 -17.66 -7.75 -14.84
CA LEU A 42 -17.75 -6.50 -14.09
C LEU A 42 -18.30 -5.40 -15.01
N SER A 43 -19.14 -4.53 -14.45
CA SER A 43 -19.48 -3.27 -15.11
C SER A 43 -18.22 -2.39 -15.25
N GLU A 44 -18.26 -1.37 -16.11
CA GLU A 44 -17.15 -0.41 -16.24
C GLU A 44 -16.79 0.22 -14.88
N TYR A 45 -17.79 0.67 -14.13
CA TYR A 45 -17.58 1.18 -12.79
C TYR A 45 -16.92 0.14 -11.86
N GLY A 46 -17.36 -1.12 -11.94
CA GLY A 46 -16.78 -2.20 -11.17
C GLY A 46 -15.31 -2.45 -11.48
N SER A 47 -14.93 -2.37 -12.76
CA SER A 47 -13.53 -2.54 -13.20
C SER A 47 -12.64 -1.39 -12.70
N LEU A 48 -13.10 -0.14 -12.83
CA LEU A 48 -12.40 1.05 -12.33
C LEU A 48 -12.26 1.03 -10.81
N LEU A 49 -13.30 0.62 -10.09
CA LEU A 49 -13.26 0.47 -8.64
C LEU A 49 -12.23 -0.58 -8.22
N MET A 50 -12.18 -1.71 -8.91
CA MET A 50 -11.17 -2.76 -8.64
C MET A 50 -9.75 -2.27 -8.89
N ALA A 51 -9.51 -1.57 -10.00
CA ALA A 51 -8.21 -0.98 -10.30
C ALA A 51 -7.76 0.01 -9.21
N LYS A 52 -8.66 0.89 -8.76
CA LYS A 52 -8.39 1.82 -7.65
C LYS A 52 -8.06 1.07 -6.35
N GLN A 53 -8.83 0.04 -6.00
CA GLN A 53 -8.59 -0.74 -4.79
C GLN A 53 -7.27 -1.53 -4.87
N LEU A 54 -6.93 -2.04 -6.06
CA LEU A 54 -5.66 -2.72 -6.29
C LEU A 54 -4.48 -1.77 -6.08
N LEU A 55 -4.54 -0.56 -6.65
CA LEU A 55 -3.51 0.45 -6.47
C LEU A 55 -3.35 0.86 -5.00
N ARG A 56 -4.45 1.11 -4.29
CA ARG A 56 -4.40 1.40 -2.85
C ARG A 56 -3.75 0.28 -2.05
N ALA A 57 -4.10 -0.97 -2.37
CA ALA A 57 -3.57 -2.14 -1.70
C ALA A 57 -2.06 -2.30 -1.94
N PHE A 58 -1.58 -1.97 -3.14
CA PHE A 58 -0.16 -1.98 -3.48
C PHE A 58 0.65 -0.99 -2.64
N TYR A 59 0.07 0.17 -2.29
CA TYR A 59 0.67 1.17 -1.40
C TYR A 59 0.26 1.01 0.07
N GLY A 60 0.17 -0.24 0.54
CA GLY A 60 -0.09 -0.56 1.95
C GLY A 60 -1.49 -0.21 2.42
N ASN A 61 -2.48 -0.24 1.53
CA ASN A 61 -3.89 0.01 1.83
C ASN A 61 -4.12 1.36 2.53
N CYS A 62 -3.53 2.44 1.99
CA CYS A 62 -3.74 3.80 2.48
C CYS A 62 -5.24 4.15 2.56
N SER A 63 -5.62 5.10 3.43
CA SER A 63 -7.01 5.49 3.59
C SER A 63 -7.57 6.12 2.31
N GLU A 64 -8.88 5.99 2.07
CA GLU A 64 -9.53 6.58 0.90
C GLU A 64 -9.34 8.11 0.87
N LYS A 65 -9.43 8.74 2.06
CA LYS A 65 -9.24 10.19 2.20
C LYS A 65 -7.83 10.63 1.78
N GLU A 66 -6.79 9.95 2.27
CA GLU A 66 -5.40 10.25 1.89
C GLU A 66 -5.18 10.04 0.40
N PHE A 67 -5.71 8.95 -0.16
CA PHE A 67 -5.58 8.65 -1.58
C PHE A 67 -6.19 9.73 -2.48
N ILE A 68 -7.39 10.21 -2.11
CA ILE A 68 -8.07 11.30 -2.83
C ILE A 68 -7.31 12.63 -2.67
N LEU A 69 -6.79 12.93 -1.46
CA LEU A 69 -5.99 14.14 -1.23
C LEU A 69 -4.71 14.13 -2.06
N THR A 70 -3.99 13.01 -2.09
CA THR A 70 -2.79 12.85 -2.92
C THR A 70 -3.11 13.02 -4.41
N TYR A 71 -4.24 12.48 -4.88
CA TYR A 71 -4.67 12.67 -6.26
C TYR A 71 -4.99 14.14 -6.57
N LYS A 72 -5.68 14.84 -5.67
CA LYS A 72 -5.96 16.28 -5.82
C LYS A 72 -4.65 17.09 -5.89
N GLN A 73 -3.68 16.79 -5.03
CA GLN A 73 -2.36 17.41 -5.07
C GLN A 73 -1.63 17.12 -6.39
N ALA A 74 -1.68 15.88 -6.89
CA ALA A 74 -1.08 15.52 -8.16
C ALA A 74 -1.66 16.32 -9.35
N LYS A 75 -2.96 16.64 -9.28
CA LYS A 75 -3.66 17.42 -10.31
C LYS A 75 -3.23 18.88 -10.34
N THR A 76 -2.78 19.45 -9.22
CA THR A 76 -2.29 20.84 -9.16
C THR A 76 -0.86 21.00 -9.68
N LEU A 77 -0.11 19.90 -9.78
CA LEU A 77 1.27 19.93 -10.27
C LEU A 77 1.30 19.96 -11.80
N LYS A 78 2.27 20.68 -12.36
CA LYS A 78 2.49 20.73 -13.83
C LYS A 78 2.90 19.35 -14.36
N GLY A 79 2.40 18.99 -15.53
CA GLY A 79 2.73 17.76 -16.24
C GLY A 79 1.63 16.69 -16.15
N ASN A 80 2.01 15.44 -16.38
CA ASN A 80 1.05 14.32 -16.39
C ASN A 80 0.60 13.99 -14.96
N THR A 81 -0.70 14.14 -14.71
CA THR A 81 -1.32 13.88 -13.40
C THR A 81 -1.05 12.47 -12.88
N GLY A 82 -1.07 11.46 -13.76
CA GLY A 82 -0.82 10.06 -13.36
C GLY A 82 0.61 9.86 -12.86
N VAL A 83 1.59 10.40 -13.58
CA VAL A 83 3.01 10.35 -13.19
C VAL A 83 3.22 11.09 -11.87
N ASN A 84 2.67 12.30 -11.73
CA ASN A 84 2.76 13.08 -10.51
C ASN A 84 2.12 12.35 -9.32
N PHE A 85 0.99 11.68 -9.55
CA PHE A 85 0.30 10.91 -8.52
C PHE A 85 1.15 9.73 -8.00
N ILE A 86 1.75 8.97 -8.92
CA ILE A 86 2.66 7.87 -8.53
C ILE A 86 3.88 8.42 -7.80
N LYS A 87 4.48 9.52 -8.27
CA LYS A 87 5.60 10.18 -7.58
C LYS A 87 5.24 10.54 -6.14
N LEU A 88 4.09 11.16 -5.91
CA LEU A 88 3.64 11.52 -4.56
C LEU A 88 3.44 10.29 -3.67
N LEU A 89 2.93 9.19 -4.20
CA LEU A 89 2.78 7.93 -3.45
C LEU A 89 4.13 7.27 -3.14
N GLU A 90 5.10 7.33 -4.05
CA GLU A 90 6.45 6.79 -3.82
C GLU A 90 7.29 7.65 -2.85
N HIS A 91 7.02 8.96 -2.75
CA HIS A 91 7.69 9.85 -1.78
C HIS A 91 7.19 9.73 -0.35
N ARG A 92 6.19 8.91 -0.06
CA ARG A 92 5.72 8.67 1.30
C ARG A 92 6.75 7.89 2.12
N LEU A 93 6.91 8.27 3.38
CA LEU A 93 7.87 7.63 4.29
C LEU A 93 7.63 6.12 4.42
N ASP A 94 6.35 5.69 4.55
CA ASP A 94 6.03 4.27 4.64
C ASP A 94 6.40 3.50 3.35
N THR A 95 6.20 4.09 2.19
CA THR A 95 6.57 3.50 0.90
C THR A 95 8.08 3.38 0.75
N VAL A 96 8.82 4.45 1.04
CA VAL A 96 10.29 4.47 0.93
C VAL A 96 10.92 3.43 1.85
N LEU A 97 10.54 3.39 3.13
CA LEU A 97 11.06 2.40 4.09
C LEU A 97 10.74 0.96 3.67
N PHE A 98 9.55 0.72 3.12
CA PHE A 98 9.19 -0.59 2.59
C PHE A 98 10.06 -0.96 1.36
N ARG A 99 10.29 -0.02 0.42
CA ARG A 99 11.16 -0.22 -0.74
C ARG A 99 12.62 -0.49 -0.33
N MET A 100 13.10 0.20 0.71
CA MET A 100 14.43 0.00 1.28
C MET A 100 14.55 -1.30 2.11
N ARG A 101 13.49 -2.10 2.20
CA ARG A 101 13.48 -3.37 2.93
C ARG A 101 13.76 -3.26 4.44
N PHE A 102 13.42 -2.15 5.08
CA PHE A 102 13.50 -2.02 6.54
C PHE A 102 12.55 -2.97 7.28
N ALA A 103 11.45 -3.33 6.64
CA ALA A 103 10.54 -4.34 7.14
C ALA A 103 9.90 -5.13 5.99
N ASN A 104 9.35 -6.29 6.30
CA ASN A 104 8.77 -7.19 5.31
C ASN A 104 7.33 -6.81 4.92
N THR A 105 6.66 -5.98 5.72
CA THR A 105 5.28 -5.57 5.49
C THR A 105 5.07 -4.09 5.77
N PHE A 106 4.09 -3.48 5.09
CA PHE A 106 3.73 -2.08 5.34
C PHE A 106 3.25 -1.84 6.78
N GLU A 107 2.63 -2.85 7.41
CA GLU A 107 2.19 -2.73 8.79
C GLU A 107 3.38 -2.68 9.76
N GLU A 108 4.41 -3.48 9.54
CA GLU A 108 5.66 -3.41 10.33
C GLU A 108 6.33 -2.05 10.16
N VAL A 109 6.45 -1.55 8.92
CA VAL A 109 6.97 -0.20 8.65
C VAL A 109 6.20 0.85 9.43
N ARG A 110 4.88 0.83 9.37
CA ARG A 110 4.03 1.79 10.09
C ARG A 110 4.17 1.67 11.60
N GLN A 111 4.35 0.46 12.10
CA GLN A 111 4.63 0.23 13.52
C GLN A 111 5.95 0.88 13.93
N LEU A 112 7.03 0.68 13.16
CA LEU A 112 8.32 1.32 13.42
C LEU A 112 8.23 2.84 13.43
N ILE A 113 7.49 3.44 12.49
CA ILE A 113 7.26 4.89 12.44
C ILE A 113 6.49 5.36 13.68
N THR A 114 5.36 4.70 13.99
CA THR A 114 4.50 5.08 15.13
C THR A 114 5.22 4.95 16.45
N HIS A 115 6.07 3.95 16.60
CA HIS A 115 6.91 3.73 17.78
C HIS A 115 8.15 4.64 17.84
N LYS A 116 8.25 5.62 16.91
CA LYS A 116 9.31 6.64 16.92
C LYS A 116 10.73 6.10 16.75
N HIS A 117 10.88 4.97 16.06
CA HIS A 117 12.20 4.42 15.74
C HIS A 117 12.84 5.09 14.52
N ILE A 118 12.11 5.88 13.76
CA ILE A 118 12.57 6.49 12.50
C ILE A 118 12.82 7.98 12.70
N LEU A 119 14.01 8.42 12.28
CA LEU A 119 14.37 9.83 12.22
C LEU A 119 14.60 10.24 10.77
N VAL A 120 14.11 11.42 10.42
CA VAL A 120 14.37 12.08 9.14
C VAL A 120 15.13 13.38 9.42
N ASN A 121 16.32 13.51 8.86
CA ASN A 121 17.21 14.65 9.11
C ASN A 121 17.45 14.89 10.61
N GLY A 122 17.61 13.81 11.39
CA GLY A 122 17.83 13.87 12.85
C GLY A 122 16.57 14.16 13.69
N LYS A 123 15.41 14.39 13.07
CA LYS A 123 14.14 14.62 13.77
C LYS A 123 13.25 13.39 13.75
N VAL A 124 12.65 13.05 14.87
CA VAL A 124 11.71 11.93 14.99
C VAL A 124 10.43 12.21 14.20
N VAL A 125 10.07 11.31 13.31
CA VAL A 125 8.81 11.37 12.54
C VAL A 125 7.93 10.21 12.98
N HIS A 126 6.67 10.50 13.30
CA HIS A 126 5.66 9.51 13.74
C HIS A 126 4.50 9.34 12.74
N THR A 127 4.51 10.10 11.65
CA THR A 127 3.46 10.09 10.64
C THR A 127 3.90 9.28 9.43
N SER A 128 3.21 8.19 9.13
CA SER A 128 3.54 7.30 8.00
C SER A 128 3.38 7.96 6.63
N SER A 129 2.45 8.92 6.52
CA SER A 129 2.19 9.69 5.29
C SER A 129 3.14 10.88 5.09
N PHE A 130 4.18 11.03 5.92
CA PHE A 130 5.18 12.08 5.76
C PHE A 130 5.81 12.02 4.37
N SER A 131 5.84 13.16 3.66
CA SER A 131 6.40 13.24 2.31
C SER A 131 7.89 13.57 2.39
N LEU A 132 8.72 12.66 1.89
CA LEU A 132 10.16 12.81 1.80
C LEU A 132 10.54 13.64 0.57
N LYS A 133 11.66 14.36 0.68
CA LYS A 133 12.30 15.04 -0.44
C LYS A 133 13.58 14.32 -0.84
N THR A 134 13.97 14.49 -2.08
CA THR A 134 15.28 13.97 -2.54
C THR A 134 16.40 14.61 -1.73
N GLY A 135 17.28 13.78 -1.16
CA GLY A 135 18.36 14.21 -0.28
C GLY A 135 18.07 14.10 1.22
N ASP A 136 16.83 13.78 1.63
CA ASP A 136 16.53 13.54 3.04
C ASP A 136 17.27 12.32 3.57
N LYS A 137 17.91 12.46 4.74
CA LYS A 137 18.62 11.38 5.42
C LYS A 137 17.70 10.67 6.41
N ILE A 138 17.54 9.37 6.20
CA ILE A 138 16.75 8.51 7.09
C ILE A 138 17.68 7.72 8.00
N THR A 139 17.44 7.74 9.29
CA THR A 139 18.19 6.96 10.30
C THR A 139 17.23 6.22 11.21
N VAL A 140 17.66 5.06 11.67
CA VAL A 140 16.92 4.25 12.66
C VAL A 140 17.57 4.51 14.04
N ARG A 141 16.71 4.64 15.05
CA ARG A 141 17.12 4.86 16.45
C ARG A 141 17.36 3.53 17.12
#